data_8f816b0c9db63bfd9c26b76ac72f3f3d
#
_entry.id   8f816b0c9db63bfd9c26b76ac72f3f3d
#
_cell.length_a   1.000
_cell.length_b   1.000
_cell.length_c   1.000
_cell.angle_alpha   90.00
_cell.angle_beta   90.00
_cell.angle_gamma   90.00
#
_symmetry.space_group_name_H-M   'P 1'
#
loop_
_entity.id
_entity.type
_entity.pdbx_description
1 polymer ?
#
loop_
_entity_poly.entity_id
_entity_poly.type
_entity_poly.pdbx_seq_one_letter_code
_entity_poly.pdbx_strand_id
1 'polypeptide(L)'
;MSLRASSNVPGMHEVLDAVAAIALVCKIIEHFGKNPLDLFQKIALGIENFSGGKRRSEIVSRVKINNNDVIVIDDYGHHPTAVKTTLDGFRSFYKNRKIIVDFMSHTYSRTQSLLKEFSQSFDSADVVILHKIYSSARENPADFDITGKTLFEEVQKKFKTKDEVYYFEEVLEAKDFVLSELQKILPEGYEGYLFVTMGAGDNWKLGKEIGM
;
A
#
# COMPACT_ATOMS: atom_id res chain seq x y z
N MET A 1 -21.04 -8.10 28.21
CA MET A 1 -20.13 -9.10 27.60
C MET A 1 -19.38 -8.41 26.48
N SER A 2 -18.07 -8.35 26.53
CA SER A 2 -17.25 -7.75 25.46
C SER A 2 -16.84 -8.86 24.50
N LEU A 3 -17.23 -8.75 23.24
CA LEU A 3 -16.81 -9.65 22.16
C LEU A 3 -15.67 -8.97 21.40
N ARG A 4 -14.59 -9.70 21.13
CA ARG A 4 -13.43 -9.21 20.40
C ARG A 4 -13.17 -10.07 19.18
N ALA A 5 -12.87 -9.44 18.06
CA ALA A 5 -12.32 -10.04 16.87
C ALA A 5 -11.04 -9.28 16.50
N SER A 6 -10.05 -9.96 15.95
CA SER A 6 -8.81 -9.37 15.45
C SER A 6 -8.71 -9.56 13.93
N SER A 7 -8.04 -8.63 13.26
CA SER A 7 -7.72 -8.74 11.84
C SER A 7 -6.20 -8.74 11.67
N ASN A 8 -5.70 -9.57 10.78
CA ASN A 8 -4.29 -9.64 10.40
C ASN A 8 -3.95 -8.74 9.19
N VAL A 9 -4.95 -8.02 8.65
CA VAL A 9 -4.76 -7.08 7.55
C VAL A 9 -4.66 -5.66 8.09
N PRO A 10 -3.62 -4.90 7.74
CA PRO A 10 -3.39 -3.56 8.28
C PRO A 10 -4.30 -2.51 7.64
N GLY A 11 -4.73 -1.55 8.46
CA GLY A 11 -5.47 -0.35 8.02
C GLY A 11 -6.86 -0.20 8.66
N MET A 12 -7.23 1.04 8.97
CA MET A 12 -8.54 1.35 9.56
C MET A 12 -9.69 1.02 8.59
N HIS A 13 -9.48 1.15 7.29
CA HIS A 13 -10.47 0.79 6.27
C HIS A 13 -10.79 -0.71 6.30
N GLU A 14 -9.78 -1.57 6.52
CA GLU A 14 -9.98 -3.02 6.67
C GLU A 14 -10.79 -3.36 7.94
N VAL A 15 -10.60 -2.59 9.00
CA VAL A 15 -11.42 -2.73 10.22
C VAL A 15 -12.88 -2.38 9.94
N LEU A 16 -13.14 -1.31 9.17
CA LEU A 16 -14.50 -0.91 8.79
C LEU A 16 -15.14 -1.97 7.88
N ASP A 17 -14.40 -2.51 6.93
CA ASP A 17 -14.87 -3.58 6.05
C ASP A 17 -15.17 -4.86 6.83
N ALA A 18 -14.33 -5.22 7.81
CA ALA A 18 -14.58 -6.34 8.71
C ALA A 18 -15.85 -6.12 9.55
N VAL A 19 -16.10 -4.91 10.06
CA VAL A 19 -17.31 -4.57 10.80
C VAL A 19 -18.55 -4.70 9.91
N ALA A 20 -18.49 -4.21 8.67
CA ALA A 20 -19.57 -4.34 7.70
C ALA A 20 -19.86 -5.81 7.36
N ALA A 21 -18.81 -6.61 7.15
CA ALA A 21 -18.95 -8.05 6.91
C ALA A 21 -19.59 -8.78 8.10
N ILE A 22 -19.14 -8.49 9.32
CA ILE A 22 -19.74 -9.04 10.55
C ILE A 22 -21.23 -8.68 10.64
N ALA A 23 -21.58 -7.41 10.42
CA ALA A 23 -22.97 -6.95 10.48
C ALA A 23 -23.86 -7.68 9.45
N LEU A 24 -23.36 -7.84 8.21
CA LEU A 24 -24.07 -8.57 7.16
C LEU A 24 -24.26 -10.04 7.53
N VAL A 25 -23.21 -10.71 8.00
CA VAL A 25 -23.28 -12.12 8.42
C VAL A 25 -24.25 -12.29 9.58
N CYS A 26 -24.26 -11.39 10.56
CA CYS A 26 -25.25 -11.43 11.67
C CYS A 26 -26.67 -11.32 11.13
N LYS A 27 -26.95 -10.42 10.18
CA LYS A 27 -28.28 -10.28 9.57
C LYS A 27 -28.70 -11.52 8.80
N ILE A 28 -27.79 -12.16 8.09
CA ILE A 28 -28.06 -13.43 7.40
C ILE A 28 -28.42 -14.54 8.42
N ILE A 29 -27.65 -14.66 9.51
CA ILE A 29 -27.91 -15.66 10.57
C ILE A 29 -29.26 -15.43 11.21
N GLU A 30 -29.64 -14.19 11.53
CA GLU A 30 -30.96 -13.82 12.06
C GLU A 30 -32.08 -14.19 11.09
N HIS A 31 -31.89 -13.94 9.78
CA HIS A 31 -32.89 -14.31 8.76
C HIS A 31 -33.18 -15.80 8.73
N PHE A 32 -32.21 -16.65 9.02
CA PHE A 32 -32.37 -18.09 9.16
C PHE A 32 -32.83 -18.54 10.57
N GLY A 33 -33.31 -17.61 11.40
CA GLY A 33 -33.85 -17.89 12.73
C GLY A 33 -32.84 -18.33 13.77
N LYS A 34 -31.53 -18.03 13.55
CA LYS A 34 -30.46 -18.36 14.48
C LYS A 34 -29.96 -17.10 15.20
N ASN A 35 -29.39 -17.30 16.41
CA ASN A 35 -28.77 -16.22 17.15
C ASN A 35 -27.32 -16.05 16.71
N PRO A 36 -26.92 -14.86 16.20
CA PRO A 36 -25.54 -14.60 15.81
C PRO A 36 -24.51 -14.78 16.94
N LEU A 37 -24.89 -14.55 18.20
CA LEU A 37 -24.00 -14.69 19.35
C LEU A 37 -23.51 -16.14 19.53
N ASP A 38 -24.34 -17.14 19.18
CA ASP A 38 -23.97 -18.54 19.26
C ASP A 38 -22.89 -18.94 18.25
N LEU A 39 -22.71 -18.12 17.20
CA LEU A 39 -21.75 -18.33 16.13
C LEU A 39 -20.61 -17.31 16.14
N PHE A 40 -20.58 -16.42 17.14
CA PHE A 40 -19.62 -15.32 17.18
C PHE A 40 -18.16 -15.77 17.07
N GLN A 41 -17.79 -16.84 17.77
CA GLN A 41 -16.40 -17.37 17.69
C GLN A 41 -16.04 -17.82 16.27
N LYS A 42 -16.98 -18.38 15.51
CA LYS A 42 -16.75 -18.76 14.11
C LYS A 42 -16.61 -17.53 13.22
N ILE A 43 -17.40 -16.49 13.48
CA ILE A 43 -17.32 -15.22 12.77
C ILE A 43 -15.96 -14.56 13.05
N ALA A 44 -15.54 -14.47 14.32
CA ALA A 44 -14.28 -13.90 14.72
C ALA A 44 -13.09 -14.65 14.08
N LEU A 45 -13.12 -15.99 14.10
CA LEU A 45 -12.10 -16.83 13.47
C LEU A 45 -12.05 -16.61 11.93
N GLY A 46 -13.20 -16.40 11.29
CA GLY A 46 -13.28 -16.06 9.87
C GLY A 46 -12.57 -14.74 9.55
N ILE A 47 -12.75 -13.72 10.38
CA ILE A 47 -12.05 -12.43 10.24
C ILE A 47 -10.53 -12.58 10.50
N GLU A 48 -10.15 -13.31 11.55
CA GLU A 48 -8.74 -13.55 11.90
C GLU A 48 -7.98 -14.31 10.82
N ASN A 49 -8.63 -15.26 10.16
CA ASN A 49 -8.05 -16.05 9.07
C ASN A 49 -8.08 -15.33 7.72
N PHE A 50 -8.73 -14.18 7.63
CA PHE A 50 -8.74 -13.40 6.39
C PHE A 50 -7.35 -12.77 6.19
N SER A 51 -6.72 -13.09 5.06
CA SER A 51 -5.36 -12.65 4.71
C SER A 51 -5.33 -11.48 3.71
N GLY A 52 -6.46 -10.85 3.49
CA GLY A 52 -6.61 -9.79 2.48
C GLY A 52 -7.01 -10.32 1.11
N GLY A 53 -7.30 -9.38 0.19
CA GLY A 53 -7.55 -9.66 -1.21
C GLY A 53 -6.27 -9.53 -2.04
N LYS A 54 -6.25 -10.13 -3.23
CA LYS A 54 -5.15 -9.93 -4.17
C LYS A 54 -4.98 -8.45 -4.49
N ARG A 55 -3.73 -7.95 -4.39
CA ARG A 55 -3.41 -6.54 -4.54
C ARG A 55 -4.18 -5.61 -3.57
N ARG A 56 -4.49 -6.08 -2.37
CA ARG A 56 -5.10 -5.32 -1.27
C ARG A 56 -4.30 -5.59 -0.02
N SER A 57 -3.27 -4.77 0.23
CA SER A 57 -2.27 -5.00 1.26
C SER A 57 -1.71 -6.44 1.23
N GLU A 58 -1.61 -7.02 0.01
CA GLU A 58 -1.21 -8.41 -0.21
C GLU A 58 0.26 -8.59 0.14
N ILE A 59 0.57 -9.44 1.10
CA ILE A 59 1.95 -9.84 1.35
C ILE A 59 2.39 -10.79 0.23
N VAL A 60 3.21 -10.26 -0.69
CA VAL A 60 3.75 -11.01 -1.84
C VAL A 60 4.84 -11.98 -1.37
N SER A 61 5.73 -11.51 -0.49
CA SER A 61 6.82 -12.32 0.04
C SER A 61 7.38 -11.78 1.35
N ARG A 62 8.14 -12.63 2.04
CA ARG A 62 9.00 -12.30 3.17
C ARG A 62 10.38 -12.88 2.88
N VAL A 63 11.36 -12.02 2.71
CA VAL A 63 12.71 -12.39 2.30
C VAL A 63 13.76 -11.75 3.19
N LYS A 64 14.96 -12.30 3.18
CA LYS A 64 16.14 -11.67 3.79
C LYS A 64 17.06 -11.15 2.71
N ILE A 65 17.39 -9.86 2.79
CA ILE A 65 18.33 -9.20 1.89
C ILE A 65 19.45 -8.62 2.75
N ASN A 66 20.67 -9.13 2.60
CA ASN A 66 21.85 -8.73 3.37
C ASN A 66 21.58 -8.62 4.90
N ASN A 67 20.99 -9.67 5.50
CA ASN A 67 20.58 -9.76 6.91
C ASN A 67 19.36 -8.91 7.32
N ASN A 68 18.86 -8.03 6.46
CA ASN A 68 17.63 -7.29 6.73
C ASN A 68 16.39 -8.15 6.44
N ASP A 69 15.44 -8.14 7.35
CA ASP A 69 14.11 -8.74 7.13
C ASP A 69 13.27 -7.81 6.29
N VAL A 70 12.78 -8.27 5.15
CA VAL A 70 12.02 -7.50 4.18
C VAL A 70 10.66 -8.14 3.96
N ILE A 71 9.60 -7.38 4.19
CA ILE A 71 8.23 -7.75 3.80
C ILE A 71 7.93 -7.00 2.51
N VAL A 72 7.54 -7.73 1.46
CA VAL A 72 7.11 -7.16 0.19
C VAL A 72 5.59 -7.19 0.13
N ILE A 73 4.98 -6.03 -0.10
CA ILE A 73 3.51 -5.86 -0.19
C ILE A 73 3.15 -5.29 -1.57
N ASP A 74 2.04 -5.75 -2.14
CA ASP A 74 1.40 -5.13 -3.30
C ASP A 74 0.02 -4.60 -2.93
N ASP A 75 -0.27 -3.35 -3.33
CA ASP A 75 -1.54 -2.68 -3.08
C ASP A 75 -2.05 -1.94 -4.34
N TYR A 76 -3.33 -2.06 -4.62
CA TYR A 76 -3.95 -1.43 -5.80
C TYR A 76 -4.33 0.04 -5.58
N GLY A 77 -4.05 0.61 -4.42
CA GLY A 77 -4.36 2.01 -4.07
C GLY A 77 -3.79 2.99 -5.09
N HIS A 78 -4.67 3.69 -5.81
CA HIS A 78 -4.31 4.59 -6.90
C HIS A 78 -5.06 5.95 -6.83
N HIS A 79 -5.69 6.22 -5.71
CA HIS A 79 -6.29 7.52 -5.36
C HIS A 79 -5.54 8.09 -4.16
N PRO A 80 -5.28 9.42 -4.08
CA PRO A 80 -4.46 9.99 -2.99
C PRO A 80 -4.98 9.62 -1.60
N THR A 81 -6.29 9.60 -1.39
CA THR A 81 -6.89 9.16 -0.12
C THR A 81 -6.54 7.71 0.20
N ALA A 82 -6.62 6.81 -0.79
CA ALA A 82 -6.27 5.41 -0.61
C ALA A 82 -4.78 5.25 -0.30
N VAL A 83 -3.90 5.93 -1.06
CA VAL A 83 -2.45 5.95 -0.82
C VAL A 83 -2.15 6.35 0.62
N LYS A 84 -2.67 7.51 1.04
CA LYS A 84 -2.46 8.02 2.39
C LYS A 84 -2.97 7.05 3.45
N THR A 85 -4.22 6.60 3.34
CA THR A 85 -4.86 5.74 4.36
C THR A 85 -4.14 4.40 4.49
N THR A 86 -3.70 3.82 3.37
CA THR A 86 -2.95 2.55 3.37
C THR A 86 -1.58 2.73 4.00
N LEU A 87 -0.81 3.77 3.63
CA LEU A 87 0.50 4.03 4.21
C LEU A 87 0.41 4.36 5.71
N ASP A 88 -0.59 5.13 6.15
CA ASP A 88 -0.86 5.39 7.57
C ASP A 88 -1.16 4.08 8.31
N GLY A 89 -1.93 3.18 7.69
CA GLY A 89 -2.22 1.86 8.21
C GLY A 89 -0.95 1.01 8.34
N PHE A 90 -0.09 0.99 7.33
CA PHE A 90 1.18 0.27 7.38
C PHE A 90 2.11 0.83 8.45
N ARG A 91 2.22 2.15 8.59
CA ARG A 91 3.02 2.79 9.64
C ARG A 91 2.54 2.40 11.03
N SER A 92 1.23 2.35 11.23
CA SER A 92 0.63 1.97 12.52
C SER A 92 0.83 0.50 12.85
N PHE A 93 0.75 -0.38 11.85
CA PHE A 93 0.84 -1.83 12.02
C PHE A 93 2.30 -2.31 12.09
N TYR A 94 3.16 -1.79 11.21
CA TYR A 94 4.58 -2.12 11.08
C TYR A 94 5.46 -1.01 11.67
N LYS A 95 5.29 -0.69 12.94
CA LYS A 95 5.87 0.50 13.61
C LYS A 95 7.39 0.63 13.44
N ASN A 96 8.10 -0.50 13.49
CA ASN A 96 9.56 -0.56 13.49
C ASN A 96 10.14 -0.96 12.12
N ARG A 97 9.40 -0.72 11.01
CA ARG A 97 9.90 -1.00 9.67
C ARG A 97 10.13 0.29 8.88
N LYS A 98 11.26 0.35 8.18
CA LYS A 98 11.51 1.41 7.20
C LYS A 98 10.65 1.15 5.97
N ILE A 99 9.72 2.08 5.68
CA ILE A 99 8.74 1.94 4.59
C ILE A 99 9.29 2.57 3.33
N ILE A 100 9.50 1.75 2.31
CA ILE A 100 9.84 2.16 0.95
C ILE A 100 8.59 1.95 0.10
N VAL A 101 8.02 3.01 -0.44
CA VAL A 101 6.88 2.92 -1.35
C VAL A 101 7.32 3.19 -2.79
N ASP A 102 6.99 2.26 -3.66
CA ASP A 102 7.08 2.35 -5.12
C ASP A 102 5.67 2.62 -5.67
N PHE A 103 5.45 3.82 -6.17
CA PHE A 103 4.12 4.26 -6.59
C PHE A 103 4.08 4.59 -8.07
N MET A 104 3.10 4.00 -8.75
CA MET A 104 2.80 4.30 -10.14
C MET A 104 1.38 4.88 -10.27
N SER A 105 1.28 6.17 -10.59
CA SER A 105 -0.01 6.83 -10.76
C SER A 105 -0.75 6.33 -12.01
N HIS A 106 -2.07 6.41 -11.98
CA HIS A 106 -2.99 5.99 -13.04
C HIS A 106 -4.26 6.84 -12.93
N THR A 107 -4.67 7.55 -13.80
CA THR A 107 -4.53 7.97 -15.18
C THR A 107 -3.95 9.39 -15.26
N TYR A 108 -3.77 9.95 -16.49
CA TYR A 108 -3.33 11.33 -16.66
C TYR A 108 -4.34 12.32 -16.07
N SER A 109 -5.63 12.17 -16.40
CA SER A 109 -6.71 13.03 -15.89
C SER A 109 -6.76 13.06 -14.36
N ARG A 110 -6.67 11.90 -13.71
CA ARG A 110 -6.65 11.82 -12.24
C ARG A 110 -5.40 12.44 -11.66
N THR A 111 -4.24 12.12 -12.21
CA THR A 111 -2.97 12.63 -11.71
C THR A 111 -2.93 14.15 -11.80
N GLN A 112 -3.42 14.73 -12.91
CA GLN A 112 -3.48 16.18 -13.07
C GLN A 112 -4.48 16.82 -12.11
N SER A 113 -5.69 16.29 -12.02
CA SER A 113 -6.75 16.88 -11.18
C SER A 113 -6.48 16.78 -9.67
N LEU A 114 -5.71 15.79 -9.25
CA LEU A 114 -5.41 15.49 -7.82
C LEU A 114 -3.91 15.64 -7.49
N LEU A 115 -3.16 16.41 -8.28
CA LEU A 115 -1.71 16.57 -8.13
C LEU A 115 -1.33 17.03 -6.72
N LYS A 116 -2.06 18.01 -6.19
CA LYS A 116 -1.83 18.55 -4.85
C LYS A 116 -2.08 17.51 -3.76
N GLU A 117 -3.15 16.75 -3.88
CA GLU A 117 -3.51 15.68 -2.93
C GLU A 117 -2.49 14.54 -2.99
N PHE A 118 -2.05 14.15 -4.18
CA PHE A 118 -0.98 13.17 -4.33
C PHE A 118 0.31 13.64 -3.68
N SER A 119 0.71 14.90 -3.84
CA SER A 119 1.95 15.41 -3.26
C SER A 119 1.99 15.36 -1.72
N GLN A 120 0.86 15.14 -1.07
CA GLN A 120 0.70 15.06 0.39
C GLN A 120 0.30 13.66 0.89
N SER A 121 0.34 12.66 0.02
CA SER A 121 -0.18 11.32 0.35
C SER A 121 0.88 10.36 0.91
N PHE A 122 2.16 10.76 0.91
CA PHE A 122 3.28 9.85 1.18
C PHE A 122 3.94 10.07 2.55
N ASP A 123 3.42 10.92 3.42
CA ASP A 123 4.05 11.34 4.68
C ASP A 123 4.42 10.18 5.61
N SER A 124 3.70 9.06 5.53
CA SER A 124 3.96 7.87 6.34
C SER A 124 5.03 6.93 5.77
N ALA A 125 5.51 7.18 4.55
CA ALA A 125 6.67 6.50 3.98
C ALA A 125 7.99 7.12 4.47
N ASP A 126 9.10 6.37 4.36
CA ASP A 126 10.45 6.86 4.60
C ASP A 126 11.18 7.15 3.30
N VAL A 127 10.88 6.37 2.24
CA VAL A 127 11.40 6.55 0.88
C VAL A 127 10.25 6.43 -0.11
N VAL A 128 10.23 7.31 -1.11
CA VAL A 128 9.22 7.32 -2.17
C VAL A 128 9.89 7.16 -3.54
N ILE A 129 9.43 6.19 -4.31
CA ILE A 129 9.84 5.97 -5.69
C ILE A 129 8.64 6.22 -6.59
N LEU A 130 8.81 7.02 -7.61
CA LEU A 130 7.79 7.42 -8.55
C LEU A 130 8.19 7.06 -9.97
N HIS A 131 7.19 6.81 -10.81
CA HIS A 131 7.36 6.41 -12.21
C HIS A 131 6.54 7.30 -13.15
N LYS A 132 6.70 7.05 -14.46
CA LYS A 132 5.78 7.60 -15.45
C LYS A 132 4.33 7.28 -15.08
N ILE A 133 3.39 8.06 -15.59
CA ILE A 133 1.97 7.79 -15.40
C ILE A 133 1.58 6.56 -16.24
N TYR A 134 0.94 5.59 -15.60
CA TYR A 134 0.35 4.46 -16.32
C TYR A 134 -0.92 4.93 -17.04
N SER A 135 -0.87 4.94 -18.37
CA SER A 135 -1.97 5.43 -19.18
C SER A 135 -3.14 4.46 -19.22
N SER A 136 -4.34 4.99 -19.29
CA SER A 136 -5.52 4.22 -19.68
C SER A 136 -5.62 4.17 -21.22
N ALA A 137 -6.14 3.07 -21.77
CA ALA A 137 -6.46 2.98 -23.18
C ALA A 137 -7.51 4.02 -23.66
N ARG A 138 -8.16 4.70 -22.71
CA ARG A 138 -9.20 5.71 -22.96
C ARG A 138 -8.67 7.15 -22.97
N GLU A 139 -7.39 7.35 -22.69
CA GLU A 139 -6.76 8.66 -22.63
C GLU A 139 -5.63 8.77 -23.65
N ASN A 140 -5.54 9.90 -24.32
CA ASN A 140 -4.37 10.27 -25.10
C ASN A 140 -3.45 11.12 -24.21
N PRO A 141 -2.22 10.67 -23.89
CA PRO A 141 -1.30 11.43 -23.04
C PRO A 141 -1.04 12.86 -23.52
N ALA A 142 -1.12 13.11 -24.83
CA ALA A 142 -0.89 14.43 -25.42
C ALA A 142 -1.98 15.48 -25.07
N ASP A 143 -3.12 15.02 -24.53
CA ASP A 143 -4.22 15.92 -24.14
C ASP A 143 -4.04 16.50 -22.72
N PHE A 144 -2.96 16.10 -22.02
CA PHE A 144 -2.71 16.47 -20.63
C PHE A 144 -1.36 17.16 -20.45
N ASP A 145 -1.35 18.21 -19.64
CA ASP A 145 -0.11 18.92 -19.26
C ASP A 145 0.44 18.39 -17.92
N ILE A 146 0.67 17.08 -17.87
CA ILE A 146 1.23 16.39 -16.69
C ILE A 146 2.03 15.18 -17.10
N THR A 147 3.09 14.93 -16.35
CA THR A 147 3.96 13.75 -16.48
C THR A 147 4.21 13.12 -15.12
N GLY A 148 4.75 11.90 -15.08
CA GLY A 148 5.23 11.31 -13.84
C GLY A 148 6.31 12.14 -13.17
N LYS A 149 7.14 12.83 -13.97
CA LYS A 149 8.17 13.76 -13.47
C LYS A 149 7.56 14.99 -12.81
N THR A 150 6.45 15.51 -13.34
CA THR A 150 5.69 16.61 -12.70
C THR A 150 5.20 16.18 -11.30
N LEU A 151 4.65 14.96 -11.20
CA LEU A 151 4.24 14.41 -9.90
C LEU A 151 5.43 14.26 -8.94
N PHE A 152 6.55 13.72 -9.43
CA PHE A 152 7.78 13.60 -8.65
C PHE A 152 8.24 14.95 -8.08
N GLU A 153 8.31 15.99 -8.90
CA GLU A 153 8.74 17.33 -8.48
C GLU A 153 7.80 17.91 -7.41
N GLU A 154 6.49 17.70 -7.52
CA GLU A 154 5.52 18.17 -6.52
C GLU A 154 5.60 17.37 -5.21
N VAL A 155 5.78 16.05 -5.28
CA VAL A 155 6.02 15.21 -4.09
C VAL A 155 7.32 15.64 -3.41
N GLN A 156 8.41 15.79 -4.16
CA GLN A 156 9.72 16.18 -3.62
C GLN A 156 9.68 17.53 -2.88
N LYS A 157 8.87 18.48 -3.36
CA LYS A 157 8.70 19.78 -2.69
C LYS A 157 8.01 19.67 -1.32
N LYS A 158 7.16 18.66 -1.14
CA LYS A 158 6.27 18.49 0.03
C LYS A 158 6.76 17.43 1.01
N PHE A 159 7.51 16.45 0.51
CA PHE A 159 7.96 15.34 1.35
C PHE A 159 8.95 15.82 2.42
N LYS A 160 8.82 15.23 3.62
CA LYS A 160 9.61 15.58 4.81
C LYS A 160 11.12 15.53 4.59
N THR A 161 11.59 14.61 3.74
CA THR A 161 13.01 14.41 3.41
C THR A 161 13.14 14.37 1.88
N LYS A 162 13.46 15.53 1.28
CA LYS A 162 13.49 15.69 -0.18
C LYS A 162 14.40 14.70 -0.89
N ASP A 163 15.52 14.34 -0.26
CA ASP A 163 16.54 13.44 -0.80
C ASP A 163 16.11 11.96 -0.76
N GLU A 164 14.94 11.67 -0.18
CA GLU A 164 14.35 10.33 -0.11
C GLU A 164 13.19 10.15 -1.11
N VAL A 165 13.09 11.03 -2.12
CA VAL A 165 12.14 10.91 -3.22
C VAL A 165 12.91 10.71 -4.52
N TYR A 166 12.61 9.64 -5.24
CA TYR A 166 13.32 9.19 -6.43
C TYR A 166 12.37 9.04 -7.61
N TYR A 167 12.90 9.20 -8.82
CA TYR A 167 12.15 9.02 -10.05
C TYR A 167 12.87 8.08 -11.01
N PHE A 168 12.13 7.11 -11.53
CA PHE A 168 12.57 6.22 -12.60
C PHE A 168 11.48 6.18 -13.66
N GLU A 169 11.82 6.36 -14.93
CA GLU A 169 10.83 6.34 -16.01
C GLU A 169 10.14 4.99 -16.09
N GLU A 170 10.93 3.92 -16.16
CA GLU A 170 10.43 2.56 -16.22
C GLU A 170 10.56 1.85 -14.86
N VAL A 171 9.55 1.05 -14.52
CA VAL A 171 9.45 0.38 -13.22
C VAL A 171 10.68 -0.45 -12.88
N LEU A 172 11.19 -1.24 -13.82
CA LEU A 172 12.30 -2.15 -13.55
C LEU A 172 13.67 -1.46 -13.49
N GLU A 173 13.78 -0.20 -13.94
CA GLU A 173 14.99 0.60 -13.75
C GLU A 173 15.26 0.90 -12.27
N ALA A 174 14.22 0.89 -11.44
CA ALA A 174 14.36 1.08 -10.00
C ALA A 174 14.92 -0.15 -9.25
N LYS A 175 15.04 -1.33 -9.90
CA LYS A 175 15.40 -2.59 -9.23
C LYS A 175 16.71 -2.50 -8.46
N ASP A 176 17.79 -2.07 -9.12
CA ASP A 176 19.10 -2.03 -8.50
C ASP A 176 19.15 -0.99 -7.38
N PHE A 177 18.47 0.13 -7.54
CA PHE A 177 18.31 1.13 -6.49
C PHE A 177 17.59 0.53 -5.28
N VAL A 178 16.44 -0.12 -5.46
CA VAL A 178 15.68 -0.74 -4.37
C VAL A 178 16.51 -1.79 -3.66
N LEU A 179 17.21 -2.66 -4.39
CA LEU A 179 18.10 -3.65 -3.79
C LEU A 179 19.20 -2.99 -2.97
N SER A 180 19.81 -1.89 -3.47
CA SER A 180 20.82 -1.15 -2.73
C SER A 180 20.27 -0.53 -1.45
N GLU A 181 19.03 0.00 -1.47
CA GLU A 181 18.36 0.55 -0.28
C GLU A 181 18.08 -0.55 0.76
N LEU A 182 17.57 -1.70 0.32
CA LEU A 182 17.24 -2.83 1.19
C LEU A 182 18.48 -3.50 1.83
N GLN A 183 19.67 -3.26 1.27
CA GLN A 183 20.95 -3.75 1.79
C GLN A 183 21.60 -2.82 2.82
N LYS A 184 21.14 -1.58 2.94
CA LYS A 184 21.69 -0.61 3.87
C LYS A 184 21.50 -1.05 5.32
N ILE A 185 22.43 -0.63 6.17
CA ILE A 185 22.29 -0.79 7.62
C ILE A 185 21.10 0.06 8.05
N LEU A 186 20.17 -0.58 8.75
CA LEU A 186 18.99 0.11 9.28
C LEU A 186 19.39 1.10 10.38
N PRO A 187 18.81 2.30 10.39
CA PRO A 187 18.96 3.22 11.51
C PRO A 187 18.41 2.60 12.81
N GLU A 188 18.87 3.16 13.94
CA GLU A 188 18.36 2.75 15.26
C GLU A 188 16.83 2.89 15.33
N GLY A 189 16.18 1.90 15.90
CA GLY A 189 14.71 1.83 16.03
C GLY A 189 14.00 1.08 14.90
N TYR A 190 14.70 0.72 13.83
CA TYR A 190 14.13 -0.13 12.79
C TYR A 190 14.60 -1.59 12.91
N GLU A 191 13.66 -2.53 12.69
CA GLU A 191 13.89 -3.98 12.77
C GLU A 191 13.84 -4.66 11.39
N GLY A 192 13.52 -3.92 10.32
CA GLY A 192 13.42 -4.44 8.96
C GLY A 192 12.83 -3.42 8.00
N TYR A 193 12.60 -3.86 6.78
CA TYR A 193 11.99 -3.06 5.73
C TYR A 193 10.57 -3.52 5.42
N LEU A 194 9.74 -2.57 4.99
CA LEU A 194 8.49 -2.80 4.31
C LEU A 194 8.62 -2.19 2.91
N PHE A 195 8.72 -3.03 1.88
CA PHE A 195 8.72 -2.60 0.50
C PHE A 195 7.33 -2.73 -0.08
N VAL A 196 6.75 -1.64 -0.53
CA VAL A 196 5.35 -1.59 -0.98
C VAL A 196 5.32 -1.15 -2.44
N THR A 197 4.81 -2.00 -3.33
CA THR A 197 4.39 -1.58 -4.66
C THR A 197 2.93 -1.15 -4.61
N MET A 198 2.64 0.08 -5.06
CA MET A 198 1.32 0.68 -4.93
C MET A 198 0.87 1.35 -6.21
N GLY A 199 -0.37 1.08 -6.63
CA GLY A 199 -0.97 1.68 -7.81
C GLY A 199 -1.70 0.69 -8.72
N ALA A 200 -2.38 1.22 -9.75
CA ALA A 200 -3.11 0.41 -10.72
C ALA A 200 -2.25 0.02 -11.95
N GLY A 201 -0.99 0.46 -11.97
CA GLY A 201 -0.03 0.16 -13.03
C GLY A 201 0.61 -1.23 -12.89
N ASP A 202 1.74 -1.39 -13.56
CA ASP A 202 2.47 -2.65 -13.62
C ASP A 202 3.69 -2.70 -12.68
N ASN A 203 3.80 -1.76 -11.76
CA ASN A 203 4.85 -1.70 -10.74
C ASN A 203 4.85 -2.90 -9.76
N TRP A 204 3.77 -3.68 -9.66
CA TRP A 204 3.76 -4.98 -8.98
C TRP A 204 4.85 -5.94 -9.50
N LYS A 205 5.34 -5.74 -10.75
CA LYS A 205 6.44 -6.52 -11.32
C LYS A 205 7.73 -6.32 -10.52
N LEU A 206 8.00 -5.09 -10.07
CA LEU A 206 9.17 -4.80 -9.23
C LEU A 206 9.06 -5.52 -7.88
N GLY A 207 7.88 -5.50 -7.25
CA GLY A 207 7.64 -6.26 -6.02
C GLY A 207 7.91 -7.75 -6.17
N LYS A 208 7.51 -8.32 -7.30
CA LYS A 208 7.80 -9.73 -7.61
C LYS A 208 9.29 -10.00 -7.79
N GLU A 209 10.01 -9.12 -8.49
CA GLU A 209 11.46 -9.25 -8.71
C GLU A 209 12.27 -9.13 -7.40
N ILE A 210 11.82 -8.27 -6.47
CA ILE A 210 12.46 -8.11 -5.15
C ILE A 210 12.14 -9.30 -4.23
N GLY A 211 10.97 -9.90 -4.39
CA GLY A 211 10.47 -10.99 -3.55
C GLY A 211 10.95 -12.39 -3.95
N MET A 212 11.69 -12.52 -5.05
CA MET A 212 12.31 -13.79 -5.48
C MET A 212 13.68 -13.99 -4.86
#